data_2a11803b4ff4464ae48263ea77e8da0c
#
_entry.id   2a11803b4ff4464ae48263ea77e8da0c
#
_cell.length_a   1.000
_cell.length_b   1.000
_cell.length_c   1.000
_cell.angle_alpha   90.00
_cell.angle_beta   90.00
_cell.angle_gamma   90.00
#
_symmetry.space_group_name_H-M   'P 1'
#
loop_
_entity.id
_entity.type
_entity.pdbx_description
1 polymer ?
#
loop_
_entity_poly.entity_id
_entity_poly.type
_entity_poly.pdbx_seq_one_letter_code
_entity_poly.pdbx_strand_id
1 'polypeptide(L)'
;VGIAVSRFSDLQFTSPSFMPDVYTVYASFHRLLVQDGRVTWGYNWETGITSSPSYYDPVGNPDNLAQSSFIMAYFGGGFYGTYALGKQWQLGAELTYRHHSNGKLSLPNTGIDIIGASIFVRYALSEPAAPTYTKEHFAPFKRRMMVHLAVGGGVHSCDAEWIAYNRMVERPEDKQSTFPHYPKLTLVADMLYRYSEKHATGIGLDLTC
;
A
#
# COMPACT_ATOMS: atom_id res chain seq x y z
N VAL A 1 -1.94 6.73 13.72
CA VAL A 1 -1.52 5.32 13.84
C VAL A 1 -2.77 4.48 14.00
N GLY A 2 -2.85 3.39 13.27
CA GLY A 2 -3.98 2.47 13.29
C GLY A 2 -3.54 1.02 13.49
N ILE A 3 -4.47 0.22 13.96
CA ILE A 3 -4.36 -1.23 14.04
C ILE A 3 -5.56 -1.81 13.31
N ALA A 4 -5.33 -2.77 12.43
CA ALA A 4 -6.38 -3.47 11.71
C ALA A 4 -6.21 -4.98 11.83
N VAL A 5 -7.33 -5.67 11.89
CA VAL A 5 -7.41 -7.12 11.79
C VAL A 5 -8.34 -7.44 10.63
N SER A 6 -7.86 -8.19 9.65
CA SER A 6 -8.67 -8.64 8.52
C SER A 6 -8.83 -10.16 8.60
N ARG A 7 -10.08 -10.62 8.56
CA ARG A 7 -10.46 -12.03 8.53
C ARG A 7 -11.01 -12.37 7.16
N PHE A 8 -10.55 -13.47 6.62
CA PHE A 8 -10.93 -13.94 5.27
C PHE A 8 -11.69 -15.28 5.30
N SER A 9 -12.27 -15.65 6.45
CA SER A 9 -12.83 -16.98 6.73
C SER A 9 -13.95 -17.42 5.79
N ASP A 10 -14.63 -16.49 5.08
CA ASP A 10 -15.83 -16.80 4.30
C ASP A 10 -15.70 -16.46 2.80
N LEU A 11 -14.50 -16.06 2.34
CA LEU A 11 -14.29 -15.76 0.93
C LEU A 11 -13.81 -17.01 0.19
N GLN A 12 -14.69 -17.65 -0.55
CA GLN A 12 -14.34 -18.70 -1.51
C GLN A 12 -13.96 -18.05 -2.84
N PHE A 13 -12.67 -17.89 -3.07
CA PHE A 13 -12.15 -17.65 -4.41
C PHE A 13 -12.00 -18.99 -5.14
N THR A 14 -11.88 -18.96 -6.47
CA THR A 14 -11.77 -20.12 -7.37
C THR A 14 -10.58 -21.06 -7.10
N SER A 15 -9.78 -20.77 -6.10
CA SER A 15 -8.76 -21.66 -5.53
C SER A 15 -8.98 -21.74 -4.02
N PRO A 16 -8.91 -22.93 -3.41
CA PRO A 16 -9.05 -23.11 -1.97
C PRO A 16 -7.80 -22.67 -1.21
N SER A 17 -7.20 -21.55 -1.59
CA SER A 17 -6.12 -20.97 -0.81
C SER A 17 -6.71 -20.45 0.49
N PHE A 18 -6.38 -21.12 1.57
CA PHE A 18 -6.70 -20.69 2.92
C PHE A 18 -6.00 -19.36 3.17
N MET A 19 -6.76 -18.27 3.08
CA MET A 19 -6.26 -16.95 3.45
C MET A 19 -6.42 -16.77 4.96
N PRO A 20 -5.34 -16.68 5.69
CA PRO A 20 -5.38 -16.52 7.14
C PRO A 20 -5.71 -15.09 7.53
N ASP A 21 -6.08 -14.92 8.78
CA ASP A 21 -6.18 -13.60 9.40
C ASP A 21 -4.87 -12.83 9.25
N VAL A 22 -4.94 -11.56 8.92
CA VAL A 22 -3.80 -10.64 8.85
C VAL A 22 -3.93 -9.53 9.88
N TYR A 23 -2.84 -9.25 10.57
CA TYR A 23 -2.76 -8.25 11.62
C TYR A 23 -1.84 -7.12 11.17
N THR A 24 -2.39 -5.93 11.02
CA THR A 24 -1.68 -4.78 10.46
C THR A 24 -1.54 -3.66 11.46
N VAL A 25 -0.33 -3.13 11.60
CA VAL A 25 -0.05 -1.85 12.28
C VAL A 25 0.41 -0.87 11.21
N TYR A 26 -0.23 0.29 11.17
CA TYR A 26 0.00 1.25 10.10
C TYR A 26 -0.06 2.71 10.55
N ALA A 27 0.61 3.57 9.80
CA ALA A 27 0.44 5.02 9.84
C ALA A 27 -0.51 5.43 8.71
N SER A 28 -1.46 6.30 9.01
CA SER A 28 -2.43 6.82 8.04
C SER A 28 -2.26 8.33 7.91
N PHE A 29 -2.23 8.80 6.67
CA PHE A 29 -2.11 10.21 6.32
C PHE A 29 -3.36 10.62 5.57
N HIS A 30 -4.07 11.61 6.12
CA HIS A 30 -5.30 12.12 5.53
C HIS A 30 -5.07 13.49 4.92
N ARG A 31 -5.52 13.68 3.71
CA ARG A 31 -5.53 14.98 3.06
C ARG A 31 -6.94 15.41 2.70
N LEU A 32 -7.28 16.56 3.21
CA LEU A 32 -8.51 17.27 2.85
C LEU A 32 -8.37 17.86 1.45
N LEU A 33 -9.33 17.60 0.58
CA LEU A 33 -9.42 18.21 -0.76
C LEU A 33 -10.43 19.36 -0.78
N VAL A 34 -11.62 19.11 -0.25
CA VAL A 34 -12.74 20.04 -0.25
C VAL A 34 -13.46 19.99 1.09
N GLN A 35 -13.81 21.15 1.60
CA GLN A 35 -14.73 21.31 2.71
C GLN A 35 -15.77 22.36 2.32
N ASP A 36 -17.03 21.95 2.32
CA ASP A 36 -18.18 22.82 2.05
C ASP A 36 -19.24 22.59 3.12
N GLY A 37 -19.41 23.59 3.97
CA GLY A 37 -20.33 23.52 5.10
C GLY A 37 -20.03 22.31 6.02
N ARG A 38 -20.94 21.34 6.02
CA ARG A 38 -20.84 20.12 6.82
C ARG A 38 -20.20 18.95 6.07
N VAL A 39 -19.96 19.09 4.78
CA VAL A 39 -19.42 18.03 3.93
C VAL A 39 -17.92 18.22 3.76
N THR A 40 -17.21 17.12 3.85
CA THR A 40 -15.75 17.07 3.65
C THR A 40 -15.43 15.92 2.71
N TRP A 41 -14.55 16.17 1.74
CA TRP A 41 -14.00 15.16 0.86
C TRP A 41 -12.48 15.17 0.92
N GLY A 42 -11.90 14.02 0.90
CA GLY A 42 -10.45 13.87 0.95
C GLY A 42 -9.98 12.51 0.47
N TYR A 43 -8.68 12.34 0.53
CA TYR A 43 -8.04 11.04 0.33
C TYR A 43 -7.11 10.74 1.49
N ASN A 44 -6.85 9.48 1.68
CA ASN A 44 -5.84 8.99 2.60
C ASN A 44 -4.85 8.09 1.86
N TRP A 45 -3.71 7.91 2.47
CA TRP A 45 -2.79 6.84 2.16
C TRP A 45 -2.23 6.28 3.46
N GLU A 46 -1.90 5.00 3.42
CA GLU A 46 -1.51 4.22 4.57
C GLU A 46 -0.25 3.44 4.26
N THR A 47 0.63 3.30 5.24
CA THR A 47 1.79 2.42 5.14
C THR A 47 2.07 1.78 6.48
N GLY A 48 2.55 0.54 6.46
CA GLY A 48 2.74 -0.19 7.69
C GLY A 48 3.35 -1.56 7.49
N ILE A 49 3.18 -2.37 8.52
CA ILE A 49 3.65 -3.75 8.59
C ILE A 49 2.47 -4.63 8.93
N THR A 50 2.36 -5.73 8.22
CA THR A 50 1.38 -6.78 8.47
C THR A 50 2.09 -8.05 8.91
N SER A 51 1.52 -8.75 9.87
CA SER A 51 1.89 -10.12 10.21
C SER A 51 0.73 -11.07 9.93
N SER A 52 1.06 -12.27 9.51
CA SER A 52 0.12 -13.36 9.35
C SER A 52 0.73 -14.66 9.87
N PRO A 53 0.02 -15.38 10.75
CA PRO A 53 0.54 -16.62 11.32
C PRO A 53 0.56 -17.79 10.32
N SER A 54 -0.20 -17.69 9.24
CA SER A 54 -0.29 -18.74 8.23
C SER A 54 0.30 -18.22 6.92
N TYR A 55 1.52 -18.61 6.64
CA TYR A 55 2.23 -18.33 5.40
C TYR A 55 2.50 -19.64 4.65
N TYR A 56 3.00 -19.54 3.43
CA TYR A 56 3.35 -20.69 2.62
C TYR A 56 4.35 -21.59 3.33
N ASP A 57 4.03 -22.86 3.35
CA ASP A 57 4.93 -23.94 3.73
C ASP A 57 4.75 -25.07 2.73
N PRO A 58 5.82 -25.63 2.13
CA PRO A 58 5.69 -26.63 1.09
C PRO A 58 5.01 -27.93 1.54
N VAL A 59 4.99 -28.20 2.84
CA VAL A 59 4.38 -29.40 3.44
C VAL A 59 3.06 -29.08 4.13
N GLY A 60 3.07 -28.06 4.99
CA GLY A 60 1.93 -27.76 5.87
C GLY A 60 0.90 -26.80 5.25
N ASN A 61 1.30 -25.94 4.29
CA ASN A 61 0.41 -24.97 3.67
C ASN A 61 0.81 -24.66 2.22
N PRO A 62 0.84 -25.69 1.34
CA PRO A 62 1.35 -25.55 -0.04
C PRO A 62 0.45 -24.70 -0.95
N ASP A 63 -0.80 -24.51 -0.57
CA ASP A 63 -1.79 -23.79 -1.39
C ASP A 63 -1.79 -22.26 -1.15
N ASN A 64 -1.09 -21.80 -0.11
CA ASN A 64 -0.97 -20.37 0.15
C ASN A 64 0.06 -19.72 -0.77
N LEU A 65 -0.35 -19.37 -1.98
CA LEU A 65 0.50 -18.67 -2.94
C LEU A 65 0.55 -17.15 -2.73
N ALA A 66 -0.29 -16.63 -1.83
CA ALA A 66 -0.37 -15.20 -1.59
C ALA A 66 0.82 -14.65 -0.80
N GLN A 67 1.31 -15.43 0.16
CA GLN A 67 2.39 -14.98 1.05
C GLN A 67 3.27 -16.14 1.49
N SER A 68 4.56 -15.89 1.57
CA SER A 68 5.58 -16.85 2.02
C SER A 68 6.37 -16.38 3.23
N SER A 69 5.97 -15.30 3.86
CA SER A 69 6.64 -14.76 5.04
C SER A 69 5.65 -14.34 6.12
N PHE A 70 6.06 -14.50 7.38
CA PHE A 70 5.29 -14.06 8.54
C PHE A 70 5.06 -12.54 8.53
N ILE A 71 6.03 -11.76 8.03
CA ILE A 71 5.96 -10.30 7.97
C ILE A 71 5.89 -9.85 6.52
N MET A 72 5.00 -8.89 6.27
CA MET A 72 4.80 -8.23 4.96
C MET A 72 4.75 -6.73 5.13
N ALA A 73 5.11 -5.99 4.07
CA ALA A 73 4.81 -4.58 3.96
C ALA A 73 3.32 -4.37 3.68
N TYR A 74 2.79 -3.28 4.16
CA TYR A 74 1.42 -2.82 3.93
C TYR A 74 1.40 -1.46 3.27
N PHE A 75 0.62 -1.34 2.22
CA PHE A 75 0.27 -0.08 1.58
C PHE A 75 -1.23 -0.01 1.38
N GLY A 76 -1.80 1.15 1.67
CA GLY A 76 -3.21 1.40 1.46
C GLY A 76 -3.47 2.82 1.00
N GLY A 77 -4.66 3.04 0.49
CA GLY A 77 -5.13 4.36 0.18
C GLY A 77 -6.60 4.35 -0.20
N GLY A 78 -7.22 5.51 -0.16
CA GLY A 78 -8.63 5.61 -0.45
C GLY A 78 -9.12 7.04 -0.58
N PHE A 79 -10.38 7.12 -0.97
CA PHE A 79 -11.13 8.37 -0.97
C PHE A 79 -12.22 8.30 0.07
N TYR A 80 -12.36 9.33 0.85
CA TYR A 80 -13.37 9.41 1.89
C TYR A 80 -14.24 10.67 1.76
N GLY A 81 -15.49 10.52 2.17
CA GLY A 81 -16.40 11.63 2.38
C GLY A 81 -16.93 11.62 3.82
N THR A 82 -17.06 12.76 4.46
CA THR A 82 -17.66 12.86 5.78
C THR A 82 -18.74 13.93 5.83
N TYR A 83 -19.71 13.73 6.70
CA TYR A 83 -20.76 14.69 7.03
C TYR A 83 -20.75 14.98 8.53
N ALA A 84 -20.58 16.25 8.90
CA ALA A 84 -20.59 16.67 10.31
C ALA A 84 -22.00 16.64 10.87
N LEU A 85 -22.25 15.75 11.84
CA LEU A 85 -23.51 15.67 12.60
C LEU A 85 -23.58 16.73 13.71
N GLY A 86 -22.42 17.24 14.13
CA GLY A 86 -22.27 18.26 15.14
C GLY A 86 -20.81 18.67 15.28
N LYS A 87 -20.42 19.25 16.42
CA LYS A 87 -19.04 19.72 16.61
C LYS A 87 -18.02 18.59 16.71
N GLN A 88 -18.40 17.45 17.27
CA GLN A 88 -17.49 16.33 17.55
C GLN A 88 -17.78 15.07 16.75
N TRP A 89 -18.99 14.93 16.19
CA TRP A 89 -19.43 13.74 15.50
C TRP A 89 -19.44 13.91 13.99
N GLN A 90 -18.92 12.95 13.28
CA GLN A 90 -18.96 12.87 11.83
C GLN A 90 -19.38 11.46 11.41
N LEU A 91 -20.28 11.37 10.45
CA LEU A 91 -20.58 10.16 9.69
C LEU A 91 -19.78 10.18 8.40
N GLY A 92 -19.17 9.09 8.02
CA GLY A 92 -18.37 9.03 6.80
C GLY A 92 -18.54 7.75 6.03
N ALA A 93 -18.14 7.82 4.77
CA ALA A 93 -17.99 6.68 3.88
C ALA A 93 -16.61 6.75 3.21
N GLU A 94 -16.06 5.60 2.86
CA GLU A 94 -14.73 5.47 2.29
C GLU A 94 -14.67 4.32 1.29
N LEU A 95 -13.94 4.54 0.21
CA LEU A 95 -13.50 3.51 -0.73
C LEU A 95 -12.00 3.33 -0.57
N THR A 96 -11.56 2.11 -0.33
CA THR A 96 -10.16 1.79 -0.03
C THR A 96 -9.60 0.73 -0.97
N TYR A 97 -8.32 0.86 -1.25
CA TYR A 97 -7.47 -0.20 -1.77
C TYR A 97 -6.37 -0.49 -0.76
N ARG A 98 -6.08 -1.76 -0.50
CA ARG A 98 -5.05 -2.22 0.42
C ARG A 98 -4.24 -3.33 -0.21
N HIS A 99 -2.94 -3.24 -0.06
CA HIS A 99 -1.99 -4.21 -0.60
C HIS A 99 -1.04 -4.70 0.49
N HIS A 100 -0.90 -6.01 0.60
CA HIS A 100 0.04 -6.66 1.50
C HIS A 100 0.98 -7.54 0.69
N SER A 101 2.29 -7.36 0.88
CA SER A 101 3.30 -8.09 0.13
C SER A 101 4.65 -8.08 0.85
N ASN A 102 5.43 -9.13 0.67
CA ASN A 102 6.81 -9.15 1.15
C ASN A 102 7.81 -8.56 0.12
N GLY A 103 7.33 -7.94 -0.95
CA GLY A 103 8.20 -7.35 -1.98
C GLY A 103 8.98 -8.39 -2.78
N LYS A 104 8.53 -9.64 -2.82
CA LYS A 104 9.23 -10.78 -3.43
C LYS A 104 10.60 -11.10 -2.78
N LEU A 105 10.75 -10.77 -1.50
CA LEU A 105 11.92 -11.21 -0.72
C LEU A 105 11.90 -12.72 -0.46
N SER A 106 10.73 -13.34 -0.49
CA SER A 106 10.52 -14.78 -0.49
C SER A 106 9.32 -15.15 -1.35
N LEU A 107 9.25 -16.39 -1.83
CA LEU A 107 8.23 -16.90 -2.73
C LEU A 107 7.51 -18.12 -2.14
N PRO A 108 6.25 -18.33 -2.52
CA PRO A 108 5.42 -17.53 -3.41
C PRO A 108 5.02 -16.19 -2.79
N ASN A 109 4.75 -15.18 -3.60
CA ASN A 109 4.26 -13.90 -3.15
C ASN A 109 3.44 -13.23 -4.25
N THR A 110 2.20 -13.65 -4.44
CA THR A 110 1.28 -12.94 -5.33
C THR A 110 0.75 -11.67 -4.69
N GLY A 111 0.92 -11.54 -3.36
CA GLY A 111 0.39 -10.47 -2.56
C GLY A 111 -1.11 -10.66 -2.25
N ILE A 112 -1.63 -9.79 -1.40
CA ILE A 112 -3.04 -9.72 -1.05
C ILE A 112 -3.55 -8.34 -1.40
N ASP A 113 -4.47 -8.26 -2.34
CA ASP A 113 -5.10 -7.03 -2.78
C ASP A 113 -6.57 -7.01 -2.32
N ILE A 114 -6.95 -5.94 -1.62
CA ILE A 114 -8.29 -5.76 -1.08
C ILE A 114 -8.85 -4.43 -1.56
N ILE A 115 -9.99 -4.48 -2.25
CA ILE A 115 -10.80 -3.31 -2.55
C ILE A 115 -12.01 -3.36 -1.63
N GLY A 116 -12.23 -2.27 -0.88
CA GLY A 116 -13.27 -2.21 0.12
C GLY A 116 -14.06 -0.91 0.08
N ALA A 117 -15.29 -0.99 0.57
CA ALA A 117 -16.10 0.17 0.89
C ALA A 117 -16.53 0.08 2.35
N SER A 118 -16.48 1.18 3.06
CA SER A 118 -16.86 1.25 4.48
C SER A 118 -17.71 2.47 4.81
N ILE A 119 -18.50 2.32 5.85
CA ILE A 119 -19.20 3.43 6.52
C ILE A 119 -18.63 3.50 7.93
N PHE A 120 -18.28 4.69 8.38
CA PHE A 120 -17.69 4.89 9.70
C PHE A 120 -18.27 6.09 10.43
N VAL A 121 -18.16 6.04 11.74
CA VAL A 121 -18.45 7.18 12.61
C VAL A 121 -17.13 7.62 13.25
N ARG A 122 -16.88 8.93 13.21
CA ARG A 122 -15.70 9.54 13.86
C ARG A 122 -16.15 10.43 14.99
N TYR A 123 -15.51 10.28 16.13
CA TYR A 123 -15.66 11.17 17.27
C TYR A 123 -14.36 11.90 17.56
N ALA A 124 -14.40 13.23 17.58
CA ALA A 124 -13.25 14.05 17.97
C ALA A 124 -13.21 14.22 19.49
N LEU A 125 -12.11 13.79 20.11
CA LEU A 125 -11.94 13.90 21.59
C LEU A 125 -11.84 15.35 22.07
N SER A 126 -11.49 16.28 21.18
CA SER A 126 -11.50 17.73 21.41
C SER A 126 -12.22 18.42 20.28
N GLU A 127 -12.76 19.62 20.52
CA GLU A 127 -13.29 20.42 19.41
C GLU A 127 -12.18 20.62 18.36
N PRO A 128 -12.43 20.31 17.09
CA PRO A 128 -11.45 20.55 16.05
C PRO A 128 -11.12 22.05 16.05
N ALA A 129 -9.84 22.38 16.20
CA ALA A 129 -9.41 23.75 16.00
C ALA A 129 -9.85 24.17 14.59
N ALA A 130 -10.51 25.32 14.48
CA ALA A 130 -10.82 25.88 13.17
C ALA A 130 -9.52 25.95 12.37
N PRO A 131 -9.47 25.44 11.13
CA PRO A 131 -8.27 25.49 10.33
C PRO A 131 -7.88 26.97 10.18
N THR A 132 -6.85 27.36 10.89
CA THR A 132 -6.24 28.68 10.75
C THR A 132 -5.45 28.63 9.44
N TYR A 133 -6.13 28.91 8.32
CA TYR A 133 -5.43 29.24 7.10
C TYR A 133 -4.76 30.61 7.29
N THR A 134 -3.58 30.61 7.87
CA THR A 134 -2.65 31.70 7.65
C THR A 134 -2.36 31.68 6.16
N LYS A 135 -2.85 32.70 5.45
CA LYS A 135 -2.33 32.99 4.12
C LYS A 135 -0.85 33.31 4.31
N GLU A 136 -0.02 32.28 4.28
CA GLU A 136 1.42 32.50 4.15
C GLU A 136 1.60 33.23 2.82
N HIS A 137 2.18 34.42 2.87
CA HIS A 137 2.60 35.13 1.67
C HIS A 137 3.78 34.37 1.09
N PHE A 138 3.49 33.33 0.31
CA PHE A 138 4.52 32.68 -0.48
C PHE A 138 5.13 33.69 -1.44
N ALA A 139 6.43 33.69 -1.54
CA ALA A 139 7.13 34.44 -2.57
C ALA A 139 6.52 34.11 -3.95
N PRO A 140 6.37 35.10 -4.86
CA PRO A 140 5.77 34.85 -6.17
C PRO A 140 6.45 33.67 -6.85
N PHE A 141 5.65 32.76 -7.38
CA PHE A 141 6.16 31.59 -8.07
C PHE A 141 7.06 32.01 -9.25
N LYS A 142 8.27 31.46 -9.29
CA LYS A 142 9.18 31.63 -10.42
C LYS A 142 9.25 30.32 -11.21
N ARG A 143 9.04 30.41 -12.52
CA ARG A 143 9.24 29.29 -13.44
C ARG A 143 10.70 28.85 -13.37
N ARG A 144 10.93 27.53 -13.33
CA ARG A 144 12.28 26.99 -13.21
C ARG A 144 12.42 25.61 -13.81
N MET A 145 13.61 25.32 -14.29
CA MET A 145 14.04 23.96 -14.57
C MET A 145 14.48 23.28 -13.27
N MET A 146 14.17 22.01 -13.15
CA MET A 146 14.62 21.16 -12.05
C MET A 146 15.19 19.88 -12.63
N VAL A 147 16.29 19.43 -12.08
CA VAL A 147 16.87 18.12 -12.36
C VAL A 147 16.69 17.27 -11.12
N HIS A 148 16.15 16.10 -11.31
CA HIS A 148 16.00 15.09 -10.27
C HIS A 148 16.85 13.89 -10.66
N LEU A 149 17.74 13.47 -9.77
CA LEU A 149 18.56 12.28 -9.91
C LEU A 149 18.29 11.38 -8.70
N ALA A 150 18.02 10.12 -8.96
CA ALA A 150 17.83 9.14 -7.92
C ALA A 150 18.56 7.84 -8.25
N VAL A 151 19.07 7.20 -7.21
CA VAL A 151 19.67 5.87 -7.28
C VAL A 151 18.91 4.99 -6.30
N GLY A 152 18.42 3.88 -6.78
CA GLY A 152 17.73 2.87 -5.98
C GLY A 152 18.46 1.54 -6.06
N GLY A 153 18.54 0.84 -4.93
CA GLY A 153 19.01 -0.54 -4.88
C GLY A 153 17.95 -1.44 -4.29
N GLY A 154 17.88 -2.67 -4.76
CA GLY A 154 16.93 -3.64 -4.28
C GLY A 154 17.37 -5.06 -4.58
N VAL A 155 16.54 -6.00 -4.15
CA VAL A 155 16.69 -7.41 -4.46
C VAL A 155 15.35 -7.91 -4.95
N HIS A 156 15.34 -8.71 -5.99
CA HIS A 156 14.13 -9.40 -6.42
C HIS A 156 14.39 -10.89 -6.61
N SER A 157 13.36 -11.70 -6.53
CA SER A 157 13.42 -13.11 -6.89
C SER A 157 12.57 -13.36 -8.14
N CYS A 158 13.06 -14.22 -9.01
CA CYS A 158 12.31 -14.68 -10.18
C CYS A 158 11.47 -15.88 -9.77
N ASP A 159 10.15 -15.77 -9.88
CA ASP A 159 9.21 -16.74 -9.34
C ASP A 159 8.71 -17.78 -10.34
N ALA A 160 8.74 -17.45 -11.64
CA ALA A 160 8.14 -18.30 -12.67
C ALA A 160 8.77 -19.70 -12.73
N GLU A 161 10.09 -19.78 -12.76
CA GLU A 161 10.81 -21.06 -12.81
C GLU A 161 10.66 -21.86 -11.53
N TRP A 162 10.72 -21.18 -10.37
CA TRP A 162 10.56 -21.82 -9.07
C TRP A 162 9.13 -22.36 -8.88
N ILE A 163 8.10 -21.58 -9.26
CA ILE A 163 6.71 -22.03 -9.22
C ILE A 163 6.50 -23.23 -10.17
N ALA A 164 7.05 -23.15 -11.38
CA ALA A 164 6.96 -24.23 -12.33
C ALA A 164 7.62 -25.52 -11.81
N TYR A 165 8.83 -25.41 -11.23
CA TYR A 165 9.53 -26.53 -10.62
C TYR A 165 8.70 -27.14 -9.48
N ASN A 166 8.28 -26.34 -8.50
CA ASN A 166 7.54 -26.83 -7.32
C ASN A 166 6.15 -27.41 -7.65
N ARG A 167 5.57 -27.00 -8.78
CA ARG A 167 4.32 -27.61 -9.29
C ARG A 167 4.53 -28.98 -9.91
N MET A 168 5.72 -29.24 -10.50
CA MET A 168 6.05 -30.53 -11.12
C MET A 168 6.51 -31.57 -10.11
N VAL A 169 6.93 -31.14 -8.92
CA VAL A 169 7.45 -32.03 -7.87
C VAL A 169 6.27 -32.60 -7.09
N GLU A 170 6.11 -33.93 -7.14
CA GLU A 170 4.99 -34.62 -6.46
C GLU A 170 5.23 -34.75 -4.94
N ARG A 171 6.49 -34.94 -4.52
CA ARG A 171 6.81 -35.14 -3.11
C ARG A 171 7.03 -33.80 -2.40
N PRO A 172 6.36 -33.55 -1.27
CA PRO A 172 6.53 -32.31 -0.53
C PRO A 172 7.99 -32.05 -0.08
N GLU A 173 8.72 -33.11 0.30
CA GLU A 173 10.11 -33.02 0.74
C GLU A 173 11.10 -32.61 -0.35
N ASP A 174 10.75 -32.81 -1.63
CA ASP A 174 11.58 -32.43 -2.76
C ASP A 174 11.31 -30.99 -3.23
N LYS A 175 10.30 -30.30 -2.67
CA LYS A 175 9.98 -28.93 -3.01
C LYS A 175 11.05 -27.97 -2.48
N GLN A 176 11.42 -27.02 -3.33
CA GLN A 176 12.40 -25.99 -2.96
C GLN A 176 11.76 -24.94 -2.08
N SER A 177 12.32 -24.71 -0.90
CA SER A 177 11.93 -23.62 0.01
C SER A 177 12.79 -22.37 -0.15
N THR A 178 13.92 -22.47 -0.86
CA THR A 178 14.85 -21.36 -1.10
C THR A 178 14.64 -20.78 -2.49
N PHE A 179 14.84 -19.49 -2.62
CA PHE A 179 14.66 -18.72 -3.86
C PHE A 179 15.95 -18.05 -4.26
N PRO A 180 16.27 -18.00 -5.57
CA PRO A 180 17.37 -17.16 -6.04
C PRO A 180 17.01 -15.68 -5.85
N HIS A 181 17.96 -14.93 -5.31
CA HIS A 181 17.85 -13.49 -5.12
C HIS A 181 18.81 -12.80 -6.08
N TYR A 182 18.28 -11.84 -6.84
CA TYR A 182 19.04 -11.06 -7.80
C TYR A 182 19.12 -9.61 -7.33
N PRO A 183 20.31 -9.04 -7.22
CA PRO A 183 20.45 -7.63 -6.93
C PRO A 183 19.86 -6.80 -8.08
N LYS A 184 19.29 -5.66 -7.75
CA LYS A 184 18.69 -4.73 -8.69
C LYS A 184 19.20 -3.33 -8.42
N LEU A 185 19.67 -2.65 -9.46
CA LEU A 185 20.07 -1.26 -9.42
C LEU A 185 19.16 -0.45 -10.34
N THR A 186 18.64 0.65 -9.84
CA THR A 186 17.83 1.58 -10.62
C THR A 186 18.47 2.95 -10.58
N LEU A 187 18.62 3.58 -11.74
CA LEU A 187 19.05 4.95 -11.92
C LEU A 187 17.91 5.73 -12.56
N VAL A 188 17.51 6.82 -11.94
CA VAL A 188 16.47 7.71 -12.46
C VAL A 188 17.07 9.08 -12.68
N ALA A 189 16.82 9.65 -13.85
CA ALA A 189 17.23 11.00 -14.21
C ALA A 189 16.06 11.73 -14.88
N ASP A 190 15.56 12.78 -14.23
CA ASP A 190 14.43 13.57 -14.74
C ASP A 190 14.84 15.03 -14.93
N MET A 191 14.36 15.63 -16.00
CA MET A 191 14.42 17.06 -16.23
C MET A 191 13.00 17.62 -16.32
N LEU A 192 12.62 18.45 -15.36
CA LEU A 192 11.28 18.97 -15.18
C LEU A 192 11.28 20.49 -15.37
N TYR A 193 10.36 20.98 -16.19
CA TYR A 193 10.04 22.42 -16.27
C TYR A 193 8.80 22.71 -15.42
N ARG A 194 8.99 23.38 -14.30
CA ARG A 194 7.92 23.80 -13.42
C ARG A 194 7.43 25.18 -13.85
N TYR A 195 6.21 25.23 -14.38
CA TYR A 195 5.61 26.45 -14.95
C TYR A 195 4.51 27.06 -14.08
N SER A 196 4.07 26.35 -13.03
CA SER A 196 3.14 26.87 -12.02
C SER A 196 3.45 26.26 -10.65
N GLU A 197 2.78 26.74 -9.61
CA GLU A 197 2.91 26.20 -8.26
C GLU A 197 2.52 24.71 -8.17
N LYS A 198 1.57 24.29 -9.00
CA LYS A 198 0.96 22.96 -8.96
C LYS A 198 1.37 22.06 -10.13
N HIS A 199 2.00 22.61 -11.18
CA HIS A 199 2.26 21.86 -12.40
C HIS A 199 3.71 21.96 -12.85
N ALA A 200 4.22 20.82 -13.26
CA ALA A 200 5.47 20.67 -13.95
C ALA A 200 5.31 19.64 -15.06
N THR A 201 6.08 19.77 -16.12
CA THR A 201 6.16 18.81 -17.21
C THR A 201 7.63 18.54 -17.49
N GLY A 202 7.99 17.34 -17.82
CA GLY A 202 9.37 16.98 -18.09
C GLY A 202 9.52 15.66 -18.83
N ILE A 203 10.76 15.29 -19.00
CA ILE A 203 11.18 14.01 -19.56
C ILE A 203 12.10 13.35 -18.55
N GLY A 204 12.06 12.04 -18.48
CA GLY A 204 12.91 11.25 -17.61
C GLY A 204 13.40 9.99 -18.28
N LEU A 205 14.46 9.44 -17.73
CA LEU A 205 15.03 8.16 -18.06
C LEU A 205 15.12 7.32 -16.78
N ASP A 206 14.59 6.11 -16.87
CA ASP A 206 14.71 5.09 -15.82
C ASP A 206 15.47 3.91 -16.40
N LEU A 207 16.61 3.61 -15.81
CA LEU A 207 17.46 2.48 -16.14
C LEU A 207 17.50 1.53 -14.97
N THR A 208 17.02 0.32 -15.20
CA THR A 208 17.04 -0.74 -14.19
C THR A 208 17.80 -1.95 -14.72
N CYS A 209 18.75 -2.47 -13.96
CA CYS A 209 19.52 -3.68 -14.25
C CYS A 209 19.58 -4.61 -13.04
#